data_ed51acc4b4bac4bcb66862dd1e5eb360
#
_entry.id   ed51acc4b4bac4bcb66862dd1e5eb360
#
_cell.length_a   1.000
_cell.length_b   1.000
_cell.length_c   1.000
_cell.angle_alpha   90.00
_cell.angle_beta   90.00
_cell.angle_gamma   90.00
#
_symmetry.space_group_name_H-M   'P 1'
#
loop_
_entity.id
_entity.type
_entity.pdbx_description
1 polymer ?
#
loop_
_entity_poly.entity_id
_entity_poly.type
_entity_poly.pdbx_seq_one_letter_code
_entity_poly.pdbx_strand_id
1 'polypeptide(L)'
;GCAPPVIDADDFLRAPEAHLRALCAHLGIDFTPRMLQWPAGPRASDGVWGPHWYAAVWASTGFEPWRPRQPRLEGPGLAASEACRAAYERLHAQRWRCA
;
A
#
# COMPACT_ATOMS: atom_id res chain seq x y z
N GLY A 1 -20.64 14.60 -1.50
CA GLY A 1 -19.38 14.08 -1.01
C GLY A 1 -18.40 13.75 -2.12
N CYS A 2 -17.12 13.80 -1.81
CA CYS A 2 -16.07 13.41 -2.75
C CYS A 2 -15.74 11.93 -2.61
N ALA A 3 -15.55 11.24 -3.74
CA ALA A 3 -15.02 9.88 -3.71
C ALA A 3 -13.55 9.93 -3.26
N PRO A 4 -13.14 9.07 -2.33
CA PRO A 4 -11.74 9.01 -1.92
C PRO A 4 -10.87 8.48 -3.06
N PRO A 5 -9.58 8.83 -3.10
CA PRO A 5 -8.68 8.24 -4.07
C PRO A 5 -8.52 6.73 -3.82
N VAL A 6 -8.44 5.97 -4.89
CA VAL A 6 -8.19 4.53 -4.83
C VAL A 6 -6.80 4.26 -5.40
N ILE A 7 -5.95 3.62 -4.63
CA ILE A 7 -4.60 3.24 -5.02
C ILE A 7 -4.47 1.74 -4.88
N ASP A 8 -4.08 1.08 -5.97
CA ASP A 8 -3.79 -0.35 -5.96
C ASP A 8 -2.36 -0.57 -5.49
N ALA A 9 -2.15 -1.52 -4.58
CA ALA A 9 -0.84 -1.78 -3.99
C ALA A 9 0.19 -2.24 -5.02
N ASP A 10 -0.22 -3.04 -6.01
CA ASP A 10 0.69 -3.49 -7.06
C ASP A 10 1.14 -2.33 -7.94
N ASP A 11 0.21 -1.47 -8.34
CA ASP A 11 0.52 -0.27 -9.12
C ASP A 11 1.42 0.67 -8.31
N PHE A 12 1.13 0.84 -7.02
CA PHE A 12 1.94 1.67 -6.13
C PHE A 12 3.38 1.18 -6.06
N LEU A 13 3.59 -0.12 -5.87
CA LEU A 13 4.94 -0.67 -5.78
C LEU A 13 5.72 -0.60 -7.09
N ARG A 14 5.04 -0.51 -8.23
CA ARG A 14 5.68 -0.29 -9.53
C ARG A 14 6.12 1.16 -9.73
N ALA A 15 5.44 2.11 -9.10
CA ALA A 15 5.72 3.54 -9.25
C ALA A 15 5.43 4.30 -7.95
N PRO A 16 6.18 4.04 -6.86
CA PRO A 16 5.87 4.64 -5.56
C PRO A 16 5.95 6.16 -5.56
N GLU A 17 6.97 6.73 -6.18
CA GLU A 17 7.14 8.19 -6.20
C GLU A 17 6.00 8.87 -6.93
N ALA A 18 5.61 8.36 -8.11
CA ALA A 18 4.52 8.94 -8.89
C ALA A 18 3.20 8.93 -8.11
N HIS A 19 2.90 7.83 -7.43
CA HIS A 19 1.70 7.72 -6.62
C HIS A 19 1.73 8.64 -5.39
N LEU A 20 2.86 8.73 -4.70
CA LEU A 20 2.99 9.62 -3.55
C LEU A 20 2.91 11.08 -3.95
N ARG A 21 3.49 11.47 -5.07
CA ARG A 21 3.36 12.84 -5.56
C ARG A 21 1.91 13.18 -5.90
N ALA A 22 1.22 12.27 -6.57
CA ALA A 22 -0.20 12.46 -6.89
C ALA A 22 -1.06 12.55 -5.61
N LEU A 23 -0.81 11.69 -4.63
CA LEU A 23 -1.54 11.70 -3.37
C LEU A 23 -1.28 12.99 -2.58
N CYS A 24 -0.04 13.42 -2.48
CA CYS A 24 0.30 14.68 -1.81
C CYS A 24 -0.37 15.88 -2.48
N ALA A 25 -0.39 15.92 -3.82
CA ALA A 25 -1.08 16.98 -4.55
C ALA A 25 -2.58 16.95 -4.26
N HIS A 26 -3.20 15.78 -4.22
CA HIS A 26 -4.62 15.63 -3.90
C HIS A 26 -4.95 16.11 -2.48
N LEU A 27 -4.07 15.83 -1.53
CA LEU A 27 -4.26 16.20 -0.12
C LEU A 27 -3.81 17.62 0.21
N GLY A 28 -3.15 18.30 -0.72
CA GLY A 28 -2.63 19.65 -0.48
C GLY A 28 -1.44 19.70 0.46
N ILE A 29 -0.62 18.64 0.47
CA ILE A 29 0.61 18.58 1.25
C ILE A 29 1.81 18.44 0.32
N ASP A 30 2.98 18.86 0.80
CA ASP A 30 4.20 18.78 0.01
C ASP A 30 4.76 17.37 0.01
N PHE A 31 5.21 16.91 -1.17
CA PHE A 31 5.96 15.68 -1.28
C PHE A 31 7.40 15.90 -0.79
N THR A 32 7.94 14.89 -0.12
CA THR A 32 9.36 14.86 0.25
C THR A 32 9.98 13.48 -0.04
N PRO A 33 11.24 13.42 -0.52
CA PRO A 33 11.92 12.14 -0.73
C PRO A 33 12.02 11.25 0.51
N ARG A 34 11.85 11.80 1.70
CA ARG A 34 11.81 11.03 2.94
C ARG A 34 10.63 10.06 3.01
N MET A 35 9.63 10.25 2.16
CA MET A 35 8.51 9.33 2.02
C MET A 35 8.89 8.05 1.29
N LEU A 36 10.03 8.05 0.58
CA LEU A 36 10.50 6.91 -0.20
C LEU A 36 11.62 6.13 0.51
N GLN A 37 12.31 6.75 1.44
CA GLN A 37 13.43 6.14 2.14
C GLN A 37 13.42 6.56 3.61
N TRP A 38 13.71 5.62 4.49
CA TRP A 38 13.73 5.84 5.93
C TRP A 38 14.79 4.97 6.60
N PRO A 39 15.30 5.39 7.77
CA PRO A 39 16.24 4.56 8.53
C PRO A 39 15.54 3.32 9.08
N ALA A 40 16.25 2.20 9.11
CA ALA A 40 15.76 0.97 9.74
C ALA A 40 15.64 1.17 11.25
N GLY A 41 14.76 0.39 11.86
CA GLY A 41 14.63 0.34 13.32
C GLY A 41 13.28 0.82 13.84
N PRO A 42 13.02 0.56 15.11
CA PRO A 42 11.77 0.97 15.77
C PRO A 42 11.74 2.48 16.00
N ARG A 43 10.51 3.01 16.11
CA ARG A 43 10.25 4.42 16.43
C ARG A 43 9.42 4.51 17.70
N ALA A 44 9.62 5.58 18.45
CA ALA A 44 8.86 5.80 19.68
C ALA A 44 7.35 5.88 19.45
N SER A 45 6.94 6.28 18.25
CA SER A 45 5.53 6.40 17.85
C SER A 45 4.86 5.09 17.42
N ASP A 46 5.59 3.97 17.38
CA ASP A 46 5.06 2.70 16.84
C ASP A 46 4.00 2.05 17.77
N GLY A 47 3.94 2.46 19.02
CA GLY A 47 2.96 1.94 19.96
C GLY A 47 3.30 0.55 20.51
N VAL A 48 2.40 0.04 21.34
CA VAL A 48 2.64 -1.20 22.12
C VAL A 48 2.63 -2.46 21.25
N TRP A 49 2.02 -2.41 20.08
CA TRP A 49 1.92 -3.56 19.17
C TRP A 49 3.12 -3.71 18.25
N GLY A 50 4.00 -2.70 18.19
CA GLY A 50 5.18 -2.72 17.33
C GLY A 50 6.01 -3.99 17.43
N PRO A 51 6.42 -4.44 18.65
CA PRO A 51 7.24 -5.64 18.79
C PRO A 51 6.58 -6.92 18.24
N HIS A 52 5.25 -6.93 18.16
CA HIS A 52 4.50 -8.10 17.69
C HIS A 52 4.28 -8.13 16.17
N TRP A 53 4.23 -6.95 15.52
CA TRP A 53 3.75 -6.86 14.14
C TRP A 53 4.71 -6.18 13.17
N TYR A 54 5.67 -5.40 13.66
CA TYR A 54 6.46 -4.50 12.81
C TYR A 54 7.86 -5.00 12.47
N ALA A 55 8.16 -6.28 12.67
CA ALA A 55 9.50 -6.79 12.40
C ALA A 55 9.97 -6.49 10.97
N ALA A 56 9.12 -6.74 9.96
CA ALA A 56 9.45 -6.46 8.57
C ALA A 56 9.56 -4.96 8.29
N VAL A 57 8.69 -4.14 8.91
CA VAL A 57 8.73 -2.68 8.77
C VAL A 57 10.02 -2.13 9.38
N TRP A 58 10.42 -2.62 10.56
CA TRP A 58 11.64 -2.17 11.22
C TRP A 58 12.91 -2.55 10.47
N ALA A 59 12.88 -3.64 9.73
CA ALA A 59 14.00 -4.04 8.88
C ALA A 59 14.05 -3.25 7.57
N SER A 60 12.97 -2.59 7.18
CA SER A 60 12.86 -1.89 5.90
C SER A 60 13.52 -0.52 5.94
N THR A 61 13.96 -0.06 4.77
CA THR A 61 14.51 1.28 4.55
C THR A 61 13.83 2.00 3.37
N GLY A 62 12.83 1.39 2.78
CA GLY A 62 12.10 1.89 1.62
C GLY A 62 11.08 0.87 1.16
N PHE A 63 10.38 1.16 0.10
CA PHE A 63 9.42 0.23 -0.50
C PHE A 63 10.18 -0.87 -1.24
N GLU A 64 9.74 -2.12 -1.05
CA GLU A 64 10.28 -3.23 -1.81
C GLU A 64 9.80 -3.15 -3.27
N PRO A 65 10.64 -3.58 -4.25
CA PRO A 65 10.22 -3.67 -5.64
C PRO A 65 9.00 -4.59 -5.78
N TRP A 66 8.10 -4.22 -6.70
CA TRP A 66 6.95 -5.06 -6.98
C TRP A 66 7.39 -6.45 -7.43
N ARG A 67 6.73 -7.47 -6.92
CA ARG A 67 6.93 -8.86 -7.31
C ARG A 67 5.57 -9.50 -7.54
N PRO A 68 5.43 -10.35 -8.59
CA PRO A 68 4.17 -11.06 -8.78
C PRO A 68 3.89 -11.97 -7.59
N ARG A 69 2.64 -12.00 -7.18
CA ARG A 69 2.17 -12.85 -6.09
C ARG A 69 1.05 -13.73 -6.62
N GLN A 70 1.16 -15.01 -6.38
CA GLN A 70 0.13 -15.97 -6.74
C GLN A 70 -0.23 -16.76 -5.49
N PRO A 71 -1.02 -16.16 -4.57
CA PRO A 71 -1.44 -16.86 -3.37
C PRO A 71 -2.30 -18.07 -3.74
N ARG A 72 -2.02 -19.20 -3.11
CA ARG A 72 -2.86 -20.37 -3.26
C ARG A 72 -3.91 -20.32 -2.17
N LEU A 73 -5.17 -20.09 -2.56
CA LEU A 73 -6.30 -20.04 -1.64
C LEU A 73 -7.13 -21.31 -1.77
N GLU A 74 -7.52 -21.87 -0.63
CA GLU A 74 -8.35 -23.06 -0.55
C GLU A 74 -9.42 -22.88 0.54
N GLY A 75 -10.53 -23.64 0.42
CA GLY A 75 -11.58 -23.66 1.42
C GLY A 75 -12.18 -22.28 1.72
N PRO A 76 -12.31 -21.92 3.02
CA PRO A 76 -12.92 -20.64 3.41
C PRO A 76 -12.21 -19.41 2.85
N GLY A 77 -10.88 -19.46 2.70
CA GLY A 77 -10.12 -18.36 2.13
C GLY A 77 -10.46 -18.09 0.68
N LEU A 78 -10.62 -19.16 -0.13
CA LEU A 78 -11.03 -19.04 -1.52
C LEU A 78 -12.46 -18.51 -1.62
N ALA A 79 -13.39 -19.03 -0.82
CA ALA A 79 -14.78 -18.56 -0.81
C ALA A 79 -14.89 -17.07 -0.45
N ALA A 80 -14.12 -16.62 0.55
CA ALA A 80 -14.09 -15.21 0.94
C ALA A 80 -13.53 -14.33 -0.18
N SER A 81 -12.47 -14.76 -0.84
CA SER A 81 -11.88 -14.05 -1.97
C SER A 81 -12.89 -13.90 -3.12
N GLU A 82 -13.60 -14.97 -3.46
CA GLU A 82 -14.61 -14.93 -4.51
C GLU A 82 -15.80 -14.02 -4.15
N ALA A 83 -16.23 -14.03 -2.88
CA ALA A 83 -17.30 -13.16 -2.41
C ALA A 83 -16.94 -11.68 -2.49
N CYS A 84 -15.65 -11.33 -2.33
CA CYS A 84 -15.17 -9.96 -2.39
C CYS A 84 -14.80 -9.49 -3.80
N ARG A 85 -14.79 -10.36 -4.79
CA ARG A 85 -14.32 -10.05 -6.14
C ARG A 85 -15.03 -8.87 -6.77
N ALA A 86 -16.34 -8.82 -6.72
CA ALA A 86 -17.11 -7.74 -7.36
C ALA A 86 -16.80 -6.38 -6.74
N ALA A 87 -16.65 -6.30 -5.41
CA ALA A 87 -16.26 -5.07 -4.73
C ALA A 87 -14.84 -4.64 -5.10
N TYR A 88 -13.91 -5.58 -5.13
CA TYR A 88 -12.54 -5.33 -5.56
C TYR A 88 -12.49 -4.80 -6.99
N GLU A 89 -13.19 -5.41 -7.92
CA GLU A 89 -13.19 -5.00 -9.32
C GLU A 89 -13.75 -3.59 -9.51
N ARG A 90 -14.80 -3.22 -8.76
CA ARG A 90 -15.34 -1.86 -8.80
C ARG A 90 -14.32 -0.82 -8.34
N LEU A 91 -13.62 -1.09 -7.24
CA LEU A 91 -12.58 -0.19 -6.74
C LEU A 91 -11.37 -0.16 -7.68
N HIS A 92 -10.96 -1.30 -8.16
CA HIS A 92 -9.83 -1.43 -9.09
C HIS A 92 -10.05 -0.65 -10.39
N ALA A 93 -11.29 -0.63 -10.89
CA ALA A 93 -11.64 0.14 -12.09
C ALA A 93 -11.49 1.65 -11.88
N GLN A 94 -11.58 2.12 -10.63
CA GLN A 94 -11.51 3.54 -10.27
C GLN A 94 -10.12 3.96 -9.79
N ARG A 95 -9.17 3.04 -9.77
CA ARG A 95 -7.84 3.34 -9.22
C ARG A 95 -7.09 4.37 -10.06
N TRP A 96 -6.22 5.11 -9.39
CA TRP A 96 -5.28 5.98 -10.07
C TRP A 96 -4.25 5.15 -10.85
N ARG A 97 -3.90 5.65 -12.01
CA ARG A 97 -2.85 5.08 -12.85
C ARG A 97 -1.72 6.09 -12.96
N CYS A 98 -0.71 5.93 -12.13
CA CYS A 98 0.46 6.80 -12.09
C CYS A 98 1.67 6.05 -12.67
N ALA A 99 2.47 6.77 -13.41
CA ALA A 99 3.68 6.21 -14.03
C ALA A 99 4.91 7.03 -13.70
#